data_ce56b607a6d9f75f70c0a5b57ed1976e
#
_entry.id   ce56b607a6d9f75f70c0a5b57ed1976e
#
_cell.length_a   1.000
_cell.length_b   1.000
_cell.length_c   1.000
_cell.angle_alpha   90.00
_cell.angle_beta   90.00
_cell.angle_gamma   90.00
#
_symmetry.space_group_name_H-M   'P 1'
#
loop_
_entity.id
_entity.type
_entity.pdbx_description
1 polymer ?
#
loop_
_entity_poly.entity_id
_entity_poly.type
_entity_poly.pdbx_seq_one_letter_code
_entity_poly.pdbx_strand_id
1 'polypeptide(L)'
;MSLTDVMTLQAAFSLTVVLCEFPSGYLADRIGYRASMLVGGGSWVAGWLVYAWAASFGTVVLAEMILGAGAAFMSGADRALLWVSLEATGRGGQYTRWEGRMRAAGQTSEAVTSAAGGWLYTIKPRLPFWLQIPAAALGLASIIALREIPRPAATPHRSHLERAWHVLRFALWRQRRLRAAMALAVALGVSSFVMVWLIQPYMRGRGIPPSWFGPVWAAAHAWLALVSLASARIVGAFGVRATLLGCCLLVPLGYAGLSASTSAAGVVFYLAFMTLRGLQGPILARVMQEEAPPDDRASVLSLAALLFRLSFVIAGPPIGALVDRVGMDAALAVLGVVFTIASLAAFLPFTRAHGHA
;
A
#
# COMPACT_ATOMS: atom_id res chain seq x y z
N MET A 1 -12.68 -2.37 20.17
CA MET A 1 -11.27 -2.59 19.79
C MET A 1 -10.54 -1.27 19.99
N SER A 2 -9.37 -1.32 20.63
CA SER A 2 -8.46 -0.19 20.80
C SER A 2 -7.77 0.15 19.46
N LEU A 3 -7.09 1.28 19.37
CA LEU A 3 -6.28 1.59 18.18
C LEU A 3 -5.03 0.71 18.11
N THR A 4 -4.51 0.27 19.25
CA THR A 4 -3.48 -0.78 19.33
C THR A 4 -3.96 -2.04 18.63
N ASP A 5 -5.19 -2.49 18.89
CA ASP A 5 -5.76 -3.68 18.23
C ASP A 5 -5.82 -3.50 16.71
N VAL A 6 -6.35 -2.36 16.23
CA VAL A 6 -6.46 -2.08 14.80
C VAL A 6 -5.08 -2.08 14.12
N MET A 7 -4.09 -1.41 14.71
CA MET A 7 -2.73 -1.38 14.16
C MET A 7 -2.06 -2.75 14.21
N THR A 8 -2.33 -3.57 15.24
CA THR A 8 -1.82 -4.95 15.35
C THR A 8 -2.42 -5.85 14.27
N LEU A 9 -3.71 -5.70 13.95
CA LEU A 9 -4.36 -6.42 12.85
C LEU A 9 -3.69 -6.09 11.52
N GLN A 10 -3.45 -4.83 11.24
CA GLN A 10 -2.81 -4.39 10.01
C GLN A 10 -1.33 -4.78 9.93
N ALA A 11 -0.66 -4.85 11.08
CA ALA A 11 0.69 -5.39 11.17
C ALA A 11 0.69 -6.92 10.88
N ALA A 12 -0.27 -7.67 11.40
CA ALA A 12 -0.43 -9.10 11.14
C ALA A 12 -0.70 -9.37 9.65
N PHE A 13 -1.63 -8.62 9.04
CA PHE A 13 -1.87 -8.66 7.58
C PHE A 13 -0.57 -8.40 6.80
N SER A 14 0.11 -7.29 7.09
CA SER A 14 1.33 -6.88 6.40
C SER A 14 2.46 -7.89 6.56
N LEU A 15 2.62 -8.45 7.76
CA LEU A 15 3.61 -9.50 8.04
C LEU A 15 3.31 -10.76 7.25
N THR A 16 2.05 -11.16 7.19
CA THR A 16 1.65 -12.35 6.39
C THR A 16 1.90 -12.15 4.90
N VAL A 17 1.62 -10.94 4.37
CA VAL A 17 1.98 -10.63 2.97
C VAL A 17 3.48 -10.82 2.76
N VAL A 18 4.32 -10.26 3.63
CA VAL A 18 5.79 -10.39 3.55
C VAL A 18 6.24 -11.85 3.58
N LEU A 19 5.71 -12.64 4.51
CA LEU A 19 6.07 -14.06 4.66
C LEU A 19 5.60 -14.91 3.47
N CYS A 20 4.46 -14.56 2.88
CA CYS A 20 3.88 -15.30 1.75
C CYS A 20 4.37 -14.81 0.37
N GLU A 21 5.05 -13.67 0.26
CA GLU A 21 5.49 -13.13 -1.02
C GLU A 21 6.46 -14.06 -1.75
N PHE A 22 7.41 -14.67 -1.04
CA PHE A 22 8.31 -15.65 -1.62
C PHE A 22 7.62 -16.97 -1.98
N PRO A 23 6.86 -17.64 -1.08
CA PRO A 23 6.10 -18.85 -1.41
C PRO A 23 5.14 -18.67 -2.59
N SER A 24 4.45 -17.52 -2.67
CA SER A 24 3.48 -17.24 -3.74
C SER A 24 4.17 -17.14 -5.11
N GLY A 25 5.31 -16.44 -5.19
CA GLY A 25 6.10 -16.37 -6.41
C GLY A 25 6.60 -17.73 -6.86
N TYR A 26 7.16 -18.53 -5.93
CA TYR A 26 7.61 -19.89 -6.22
C TYR A 26 6.48 -20.79 -6.71
N LEU A 27 5.29 -20.71 -6.08
CA LEU A 27 4.13 -21.46 -6.50
C LEU A 27 3.67 -21.05 -7.90
N ALA A 28 3.58 -19.73 -8.15
CA ALA A 28 3.21 -19.18 -9.44
C ALA A 28 4.13 -19.65 -10.57
N ASP A 29 5.43 -19.79 -10.29
CA ASP A 29 6.40 -20.27 -11.28
C ASP A 29 6.29 -21.77 -11.56
N ARG A 30 5.94 -22.59 -10.56
CA ARG A 30 5.86 -24.05 -10.71
C ARG A 30 4.52 -24.55 -11.20
N ILE A 31 3.42 -24.06 -10.64
CA ILE A 31 2.08 -24.61 -10.92
C ILE A 31 1.21 -23.68 -11.77
N GLY A 32 1.69 -22.48 -12.04
CA GLY A 32 1.01 -21.51 -12.92
C GLY A 32 0.41 -20.31 -12.20
N TYR A 33 0.20 -19.24 -12.97
CA TYR A 33 -0.34 -17.99 -12.44
C TYR A 33 -1.79 -18.12 -12.00
N ARG A 34 -2.61 -18.82 -12.81
CA ARG A 34 -4.00 -19.10 -12.45
C ARG A 34 -4.11 -19.90 -11.16
N ALA A 35 -3.25 -20.89 -10.97
CA ALA A 35 -3.25 -21.70 -9.76
C ALA A 35 -2.89 -20.86 -8.52
N SER A 36 -1.90 -19.96 -8.62
CA SER A 36 -1.59 -18.99 -7.56
C SER A 36 -2.79 -18.10 -7.26
N MET A 37 -3.45 -17.55 -8.30
CA MET A 37 -4.65 -16.72 -8.14
C MET A 37 -5.82 -17.49 -7.52
N LEU A 38 -6.00 -18.79 -7.80
CA LEU A 38 -7.03 -19.63 -7.17
C LEU A 38 -6.79 -19.79 -5.66
N VAL A 39 -5.53 -19.98 -5.24
CA VAL A 39 -5.17 -19.98 -3.82
C VAL A 39 -5.48 -18.61 -3.21
N GLY A 40 -5.09 -17.52 -3.88
CA GLY A 40 -5.37 -16.15 -3.42
C GLY A 40 -6.86 -15.85 -3.27
N GLY A 41 -7.64 -16.14 -4.30
CA GLY A 41 -9.10 -15.94 -4.30
C GLY A 41 -9.82 -16.81 -3.27
N GLY A 42 -9.41 -18.09 -3.13
CA GLY A 42 -9.91 -18.98 -2.08
C GLY A 42 -9.59 -18.47 -0.67
N SER A 43 -8.37 -17.96 -0.47
CA SER A 43 -7.99 -17.32 0.80
C SER A 43 -8.84 -16.08 1.09
N TRP A 44 -9.17 -15.25 0.09
CA TRP A 44 -10.05 -14.11 0.31
C TRP A 44 -11.47 -14.51 0.72
N VAL A 45 -12.06 -15.53 0.07
CA VAL A 45 -13.37 -16.05 0.48
C VAL A 45 -13.31 -16.60 1.92
N ALA A 46 -12.30 -17.41 2.24
CA ALA A 46 -12.12 -17.97 3.58
C ALA A 46 -11.88 -16.87 4.63
N GLY A 47 -11.03 -15.88 4.33
CA GLY A 47 -10.73 -14.77 5.23
C GLY A 47 -11.98 -13.94 5.55
N TRP A 48 -12.80 -13.60 4.56
CA TRP A 48 -14.04 -12.87 4.78
C TRP A 48 -15.09 -13.69 5.51
N LEU A 49 -15.16 -14.99 5.29
CA LEU A 49 -15.98 -15.89 6.08
C LEU A 49 -15.56 -15.85 7.56
N VAL A 50 -14.28 -16.07 7.86
CA VAL A 50 -13.76 -15.97 9.24
C VAL A 50 -14.04 -14.60 9.84
N TYR A 51 -13.85 -13.53 9.08
CA TYR A 51 -14.06 -12.15 9.55
C TYR A 51 -15.54 -11.89 9.90
N ALA A 52 -16.47 -12.34 9.07
CA ALA A 52 -17.90 -12.12 9.26
C ALA A 52 -18.44 -12.80 10.53
N TRP A 53 -17.88 -13.96 10.92
CA TRP A 53 -18.24 -14.70 12.14
C TRP A 53 -17.28 -14.48 13.31
N ALA A 54 -16.27 -13.63 13.16
CA ALA A 54 -15.30 -13.39 14.23
C ALA A 54 -15.96 -12.88 15.51
N ALA A 55 -15.68 -13.56 16.61
CA ALA A 55 -16.22 -13.23 17.95
C ALA A 55 -15.13 -12.80 18.93
N SER A 56 -13.84 -12.97 18.58
CA SER A 56 -12.70 -12.63 19.42
C SER A 56 -11.61 -11.91 18.61
N PHE A 57 -10.73 -11.20 19.30
CA PHE A 57 -9.57 -10.56 18.66
C PHE A 57 -8.71 -11.57 17.88
N GLY A 58 -8.45 -12.74 18.46
CA GLY A 58 -7.66 -13.79 17.82
C GLY A 58 -8.28 -14.29 16.51
N THR A 59 -9.61 -14.40 16.42
CA THR A 59 -10.30 -14.79 15.18
C THR A 59 -10.23 -13.70 14.11
N VAL A 60 -10.21 -12.41 14.51
CA VAL A 60 -9.99 -11.31 13.57
C VAL A 60 -8.54 -11.28 13.09
N VAL A 61 -7.55 -11.54 13.97
CA VAL A 61 -6.14 -11.70 13.57
C VAL A 61 -5.99 -12.82 12.54
N LEU A 62 -6.62 -13.98 12.78
CA LEU A 62 -6.59 -15.10 11.84
C LEU A 62 -7.19 -14.70 10.47
N ALA A 63 -8.31 -13.99 10.48
CA ALA A 63 -8.93 -13.49 9.26
C ALA A 63 -7.97 -12.58 8.48
N GLU A 64 -7.33 -11.61 9.14
CA GLU A 64 -6.34 -10.71 8.54
C GLU A 64 -5.13 -11.47 7.97
N MET A 65 -4.65 -12.49 8.68
CA MET A 65 -3.56 -13.34 8.17
C MET A 65 -3.99 -14.09 6.89
N ILE A 66 -5.19 -14.67 6.86
CA ILE A 66 -5.72 -15.35 5.69
C ILE A 66 -5.89 -14.38 4.51
N LEU A 67 -6.42 -13.17 4.76
CA LEU A 67 -6.55 -12.12 3.75
C LEU A 67 -5.19 -11.65 3.24
N GLY A 68 -4.21 -11.51 4.13
CA GLY A 68 -2.82 -11.17 3.78
C GLY A 68 -2.16 -12.23 2.90
N ALA A 69 -2.35 -13.52 3.22
CA ALA A 69 -1.90 -14.61 2.36
C ALA A 69 -2.56 -14.51 0.97
N GLY A 70 -3.88 -14.31 0.92
CA GLY A 70 -4.61 -14.09 -0.32
C GLY A 70 -4.04 -12.95 -1.16
N ALA A 71 -3.72 -11.83 -0.53
CA ALA A 71 -3.12 -10.68 -1.20
C ALA A 71 -1.74 -11.00 -1.80
N ALA A 72 -0.90 -11.77 -1.09
CA ALA A 72 0.41 -12.20 -1.58
C ALA A 72 0.29 -13.13 -2.80
N PHE A 73 -0.62 -14.11 -2.78
CA PHE A 73 -0.83 -15.04 -3.90
C PHE A 73 -1.48 -14.40 -5.13
N MET A 74 -2.20 -13.30 -4.96
CA MET A 74 -2.73 -12.49 -6.08
C MET A 74 -1.67 -11.56 -6.65
N SER A 75 -0.79 -11.03 -5.80
CA SER A 75 0.21 -10.01 -6.17
C SER A 75 1.14 -10.50 -7.27
N GLY A 76 1.12 -9.81 -8.40
CA GLY A 76 1.96 -10.12 -9.55
C GLY A 76 1.45 -11.23 -10.46
N ALA A 77 0.73 -12.24 -9.95
CA ALA A 77 0.19 -13.35 -10.74
C ALA A 77 -0.87 -12.87 -11.75
N ASP A 78 -1.69 -11.90 -11.35
CA ASP A 78 -2.70 -11.24 -12.18
C ASP A 78 -2.09 -10.54 -13.41
N ARG A 79 -1.06 -9.75 -13.20
CA ARG A 79 -0.35 -9.00 -14.26
C ARG A 79 0.45 -9.94 -15.15
N ALA A 80 1.08 -10.93 -14.56
CA ALA A 80 1.84 -11.94 -15.30
C ALA A 80 0.93 -12.79 -16.19
N LEU A 81 -0.24 -13.22 -15.69
CA LEU A 81 -1.23 -13.94 -16.49
C LEU A 81 -1.77 -13.06 -17.63
N LEU A 82 -2.05 -11.78 -17.36
CA LEU A 82 -2.44 -10.82 -18.41
C LEU A 82 -1.37 -10.71 -19.49
N TRP A 83 -0.09 -10.56 -19.10
CA TRP A 83 1.02 -10.45 -20.05
C TRP A 83 1.12 -11.67 -20.95
N VAL A 84 1.23 -12.88 -20.35
CA VAL A 84 1.36 -14.10 -21.17
C VAL A 84 0.13 -14.40 -22.03
N SER A 85 -1.06 -14.00 -21.58
CA SER A 85 -2.30 -14.15 -22.35
C SER A 85 -2.33 -13.27 -23.59
N LEU A 86 -1.85 -12.03 -23.47
CA LEU A 86 -1.77 -11.10 -24.60
C LEU A 86 -0.66 -11.51 -25.57
N GLU A 87 0.48 -11.95 -25.08
CA GLU A 87 1.58 -12.48 -25.93
C GLU A 87 1.10 -13.71 -26.71
N ALA A 88 0.46 -14.68 -26.07
CA ALA A 88 -0.04 -15.90 -26.71
C ALA A 88 -1.09 -15.63 -27.78
N THR A 89 -1.78 -14.48 -27.73
CA THR A 89 -2.79 -14.06 -28.72
C THR A 89 -2.26 -13.06 -29.74
N GLY A 90 -0.93 -12.77 -29.77
CA GLY A 90 -0.32 -11.79 -30.67
C GLY A 90 -0.69 -10.33 -30.34
N ARG A 91 -1.16 -10.06 -29.13
CA ARG A 91 -1.66 -8.75 -28.67
C ARG A 91 -0.78 -8.11 -27.59
N GLY A 92 0.47 -8.51 -27.47
CA GLY A 92 1.41 -8.01 -26.45
C GLY A 92 1.50 -6.48 -26.40
N GLY A 93 1.48 -5.80 -27.55
CA GLY A 93 1.46 -4.33 -27.64
C GLY A 93 0.25 -3.65 -26.98
N GLN A 94 -0.79 -4.41 -26.60
CA GLN A 94 -1.97 -3.88 -25.90
C GLN A 94 -1.86 -3.98 -24.35
N TYR A 95 -0.77 -4.50 -23.81
CA TYR A 95 -0.62 -4.74 -22.37
C TYR A 95 -0.91 -3.49 -21.54
N THR A 96 -0.26 -2.38 -21.83
CA THR A 96 -0.45 -1.10 -21.10
C THR A 96 -1.91 -0.66 -21.07
N ARG A 97 -2.63 -0.86 -22.19
CA ARG A 97 -4.06 -0.52 -22.29
C ARG A 97 -4.91 -1.39 -21.37
N TRP A 98 -4.66 -2.70 -21.34
CA TRP A 98 -5.43 -3.63 -20.53
C TRP A 98 -5.10 -3.52 -19.03
N GLU A 99 -3.82 -3.38 -18.69
CA GLU A 99 -3.42 -3.11 -17.29
C GLU A 99 -4.03 -1.80 -16.79
N GLY A 100 -4.01 -0.74 -17.60
CA GLY A 100 -4.68 0.52 -17.28
C GLY A 100 -6.18 0.37 -17.03
N ARG A 101 -6.88 -0.45 -17.83
CA ARG A 101 -8.31 -0.74 -17.63
C ARG A 101 -8.56 -1.53 -16.33
N MET A 102 -7.76 -2.56 -16.06
CA MET A 102 -7.86 -3.35 -14.81
C MET A 102 -7.65 -2.45 -13.59
N ARG A 103 -6.63 -1.60 -13.64
CA ARG A 103 -6.36 -0.64 -12.56
C ARG A 103 -7.49 0.36 -12.37
N ALA A 104 -8.01 0.93 -13.46
CA ALA A 104 -9.14 1.86 -13.42
C ALA A 104 -10.40 1.19 -12.85
N ALA A 105 -10.71 -0.04 -13.27
CA ALA A 105 -11.84 -0.81 -12.73
C ALA A 105 -11.68 -1.06 -11.22
N GLY A 106 -10.49 -1.46 -10.77
CA GLY A 106 -10.18 -1.65 -9.34
C GLY A 106 -10.38 -0.37 -8.53
N GLN A 107 -9.82 0.75 -8.99
CA GLN A 107 -9.95 2.05 -8.31
C GLN A 107 -11.40 2.54 -8.30
N THR A 108 -12.15 2.35 -9.38
CA THR A 108 -13.58 2.72 -9.43
C THR A 108 -14.39 1.86 -8.45
N SER A 109 -14.14 0.54 -8.41
CA SER A 109 -14.79 -0.36 -7.45
C SER A 109 -14.48 0.04 -6.01
N GLU A 110 -13.22 0.36 -5.70
CA GLU A 110 -12.81 0.83 -4.38
C GLU A 110 -13.52 2.13 -4.00
N ALA A 111 -13.60 3.10 -4.91
CA ALA A 111 -14.28 4.37 -4.65
C ALA A 111 -15.78 4.17 -4.38
N VAL A 112 -16.45 3.36 -5.20
CA VAL A 112 -17.89 3.08 -5.05
C VAL A 112 -18.17 2.32 -3.74
N THR A 113 -17.42 1.27 -3.47
CA THR A 113 -17.62 0.46 -2.26
C THR A 113 -17.24 1.22 -0.99
N SER A 114 -16.23 2.09 -1.03
CA SER A 114 -15.86 2.96 0.09
C SER A 114 -16.95 3.98 0.38
N ALA A 115 -17.53 4.59 -0.66
CA ALA A 115 -18.64 5.53 -0.50
C ALA A 115 -19.88 4.86 0.14
N ALA A 116 -20.18 3.63 -0.26
CA ALA A 116 -21.31 2.86 0.29
C ALA A 116 -21.01 2.30 1.69
N GLY A 117 -19.74 1.99 2.01
CA GLY A 117 -19.34 1.25 3.20
C GLY A 117 -19.75 1.93 4.51
N GLY A 118 -19.55 3.25 4.59
CA GLY A 118 -19.98 4.04 5.76
C GLY A 118 -21.48 4.00 5.99
N TRP A 119 -22.29 4.10 4.94
CA TRP A 119 -23.74 4.00 5.00
C TRP A 119 -24.21 2.58 5.38
N LEU A 120 -23.64 1.54 4.76
CA LEU A 120 -23.93 0.14 5.10
C LEU A 120 -23.62 -0.16 6.58
N TYR A 121 -22.54 0.41 7.11
CA TYR A 121 -22.19 0.28 8.52
C TYR A 121 -23.26 0.88 9.46
N THR A 122 -23.92 1.98 9.06
CA THR A 122 -25.00 2.57 9.87
C THR A 122 -26.26 1.70 9.92
N ILE A 123 -26.50 0.87 8.89
CA ILE A 123 -27.63 -0.08 8.87
C ILE A 123 -27.34 -1.25 9.82
N LYS A 124 -26.22 -1.92 9.62
CA LYS A 124 -25.71 -2.99 10.50
C LYS A 124 -24.17 -2.98 10.45
N PRO A 125 -23.47 -2.90 11.60
CA PRO A 125 -22.00 -2.82 11.62
C PRO A 125 -21.28 -3.98 10.93
N ARG A 126 -21.90 -5.16 10.86
CA ARG A 126 -21.34 -6.34 10.19
C ARG A 126 -21.69 -6.44 8.69
N LEU A 127 -22.62 -5.62 8.21
CA LEU A 127 -23.11 -5.72 6.83
C LEU A 127 -21.99 -5.53 5.77
N PRO A 128 -21.06 -4.58 5.90
CA PRO A 128 -19.96 -4.46 4.95
C PRO A 128 -19.13 -5.75 4.83
N PHE A 129 -18.88 -6.45 5.94
CA PHE A 129 -18.09 -7.70 5.94
C PHE A 129 -18.87 -8.86 5.30
N TRP A 130 -20.17 -8.97 5.53
CA TRP A 130 -21.02 -9.95 4.88
C TRP A 130 -21.06 -9.78 3.37
N LEU A 131 -21.08 -8.54 2.88
CA LEU A 131 -21.10 -8.24 1.44
C LEU A 131 -19.76 -8.52 0.75
N GLN A 132 -18.64 -8.57 1.50
CA GLN A 132 -17.36 -8.97 0.95
C GLN A 132 -17.32 -10.46 0.55
N ILE A 133 -18.11 -11.32 1.20
CA ILE A 133 -18.14 -12.74 0.88
C ILE A 133 -18.61 -13.03 -0.55
N PRO A 134 -19.81 -12.56 -0.99
CA PRO A 134 -20.23 -12.74 -2.38
C PRO A 134 -19.32 -12.01 -3.38
N ALA A 135 -18.75 -10.85 -3.02
CA ALA A 135 -17.80 -10.16 -3.88
C ALA A 135 -16.52 -10.99 -4.09
N ALA A 136 -15.95 -11.56 -3.03
CA ALA A 136 -14.79 -12.45 -3.11
C ALA A 136 -15.13 -13.75 -3.87
N ALA A 137 -16.32 -14.31 -3.66
CA ALA A 137 -16.78 -15.50 -4.38
C ALA A 137 -16.93 -15.25 -5.89
N LEU A 138 -17.47 -14.09 -6.29
CA LEU A 138 -17.51 -13.66 -7.70
C LEU A 138 -16.12 -13.48 -8.29
N GLY A 139 -15.18 -12.91 -7.52
CA GLY A 139 -13.77 -12.83 -7.90
C GLY A 139 -13.16 -14.21 -8.14
N LEU A 140 -13.37 -15.15 -7.19
CA LEU A 140 -12.90 -16.52 -7.32
C LEU A 140 -13.54 -17.24 -8.53
N ALA A 141 -14.85 -17.08 -8.74
CA ALA A 141 -15.55 -17.65 -9.91
C ALA A 141 -14.96 -17.11 -11.23
N SER A 142 -14.62 -15.81 -11.28
CA SER A 142 -13.95 -15.20 -12.42
C SER A 142 -12.58 -15.83 -12.67
N ILE A 143 -11.80 -16.10 -11.62
CA ILE A 143 -10.49 -16.75 -11.74
C ILE A 143 -10.65 -18.22 -12.22
N ILE A 144 -11.67 -18.92 -11.77
CA ILE A 144 -11.99 -20.28 -12.23
C ILE A 144 -12.27 -20.31 -13.73
N ALA A 145 -12.92 -19.27 -14.25
CA ALA A 145 -13.23 -19.13 -15.67
C ALA A 145 -12.00 -18.80 -16.55
N LEU A 146 -10.90 -18.30 -15.97
CA LEU A 146 -9.66 -18.01 -16.71
C LEU A 146 -9.02 -19.33 -17.18
N ARG A 147 -8.25 -19.23 -18.26
CA ARG A 147 -7.44 -20.37 -18.78
C ARG A 147 -5.98 -20.14 -18.42
N GLU A 148 -5.31 -21.19 -17.93
CA GLU A 148 -3.86 -21.18 -17.81
C GLU A 148 -3.23 -21.25 -19.19
N ILE A 149 -2.22 -20.43 -19.42
CA ILE A 149 -1.45 -20.45 -20.67
C ILE A 149 -0.21 -21.31 -20.46
N PRO A 150 -0.02 -22.40 -21.25
CA PRO A 150 1.18 -23.21 -21.16
C PRO A 150 2.43 -22.35 -21.38
N ARG A 151 3.43 -22.54 -20.53
CA ARG A 151 4.70 -21.84 -20.62
C ARG A 151 5.79 -22.80 -21.10
N PRO A 152 6.81 -22.30 -21.83
CA PRO A 152 8.07 -23.01 -21.95
C PRO A 152 8.62 -23.28 -20.55
N ALA A 153 9.19 -24.47 -20.34
CA ALA A 153 9.82 -24.80 -19.06
C ALA A 153 10.84 -23.71 -18.71
N ALA A 154 10.68 -23.12 -17.52
CA ALA A 154 11.60 -22.09 -17.05
C ALA A 154 13.04 -22.68 -17.04
N THR A 155 13.96 -22.07 -17.75
CA THR A 155 15.38 -22.37 -17.60
C THR A 155 15.76 -22.17 -16.13
N PRO A 156 16.53 -23.08 -15.51
CA PRO A 156 16.92 -22.93 -14.12
C PRO A 156 17.84 -21.69 -14.01
N HIS A 157 17.25 -20.56 -13.68
CA HIS A 157 17.99 -19.36 -13.31
C HIS A 157 18.47 -19.52 -11.86
N ARG A 158 19.56 -18.82 -11.53
CA ARG A 158 20.12 -18.70 -10.17
C ARG A 158 18.99 -18.64 -9.16
N SER A 159 19.15 -19.31 -8.01
CA SER A 159 18.08 -19.41 -7.01
C SER A 159 17.51 -18.01 -6.74
N HIS A 160 16.18 -17.89 -6.72
CA HIS A 160 15.52 -16.60 -6.45
C HIS A 160 16.03 -15.94 -5.16
N LEU A 161 16.49 -16.75 -4.20
CA LEU A 161 17.13 -16.30 -2.96
C LEU A 161 18.50 -15.65 -3.21
N GLU A 162 19.32 -16.19 -4.07
CA GLU A 162 20.63 -15.59 -4.41
C GLU A 162 20.45 -14.25 -5.10
N ARG A 163 19.48 -14.14 -6.00
CA ARG A 163 19.13 -12.88 -6.66
C ARG A 163 18.58 -11.86 -5.66
N ALA A 164 17.66 -12.26 -4.79
CA ALA A 164 17.12 -11.39 -3.75
C ALA A 164 18.22 -10.90 -2.80
N TRP A 165 19.13 -11.78 -2.40
CA TRP A 165 20.30 -11.42 -1.57
C TRP A 165 21.26 -10.47 -2.29
N HIS A 166 21.52 -10.72 -3.57
CA HIS A 166 22.36 -9.83 -4.39
C HIS A 166 21.78 -8.42 -4.47
N VAL A 167 20.46 -8.31 -4.77
CA VAL A 167 19.76 -7.02 -4.85
C VAL A 167 19.73 -6.31 -3.49
N LEU A 168 19.47 -7.04 -2.40
CA LEU A 168 19.51 -6.51 -1.05
C LEU A 168 20.89 -5.92 -0.72
N ARG A 169 21.96 -6.69 -0.98
CA ARG A 169 23.32 -6.26 -0.73
C ARG A 169 23.72 -5.07 -1.61
N PHE A 170 23.36 -5.09 -2.88
CA PHE A 170 23.60 -3.98 -3.79
C PHE A 170 22.90 -2.71 -3.31
N ALA A 171 21.58 -2.77 -3.06
CA ALA A 171 20.78 -1.61 -2.73
C ALA A 171 21.15 -1.00 -1.37
N LEU A 172 21.41 -1.83 -0.34
CA LEU A 172 21.63 -1.35 1.03
C LEU A 172 23.11 -1.04 1.34
N TRP A 173 24.08 -1.73 0.72
CA TRP A 173 25.50 -1.55 1.05
C TRP A 173 26.34 -0.91 -0.05
N ARG A 174 26.06 -1.19 -1.32
CA ARG A 174 26.90 -0.71 -2.42
C ARG A 174 26.42 0.60 -3.04
N GLN A 175 25.11 0.80 -3.18
CA GLN A 175 24.55 1.95 -3.89
C GLN A 175 23.96 2.98 -2.91
N ARG A 176 24.75 4.03 -2.58
CA ARG A 176 24.35 5.07 -1.63
C ARG A 176 23.11 5.85 -2.08
N ARG A 177 22.98 6.14 -3.38
CA ARG A 177 21.84 6.89 -3.94
C ARG A 177 20.56 6.10 -3.82
N LEU A 178 20.58 4.82 -4.18
CA LEU A 178 19.44 3.93 -4.09
C LEU A 178 18.98 3.74 -2.64
N ARG A 179 19.93 3.51 -1.72
CA ARG A 179 19.62 3.40 -0.28
C ARG A 179 18.94 4.66 0.27
N ALA A 180 19.43 5.85 -0.11
CA ALA A 180 18.85 7.11 0.34
C ALA A 180 17.44 7.32 -0.23
N ALA A 181 17.21 6.97 -1.50
CA ALA A 181 15.88 7.02 -2.10
C ALA A 181 14.90 6.05 -1.42
N MET A 182 15.33 4.82 -1.12
CA MET A 182 14.52 3.83 -0.38
C MET A 182 14.20 4.31 1.04
N ALA A 183 15.19 4.82 1.77
CA ALA A 183 14.98 5.33 3.13
C ALA A 183 13.97 6.49 3.14
N LEU A 184 14.06 7.42 2.18
CA LEU A 184 13.12 8.52 2.04
C LEU A 184 11.73 8.01 1.66
N ALA A 185 11.63 7.04 0.75
CA ALA A 185 10.37 6.42 0.36
C ALA A 185 9.67 5.75 1.54
N VAL A 186 10.42 5.04 2.38
CA VAL A 186 9.90 4.41 3.60
C VAL A 186 9.45 5.45 4.62
N ALA A 187 10.27 6.47 4.91
CA ALA A 187 9.95 7.48 5.90
C ALA A 187 8.67 8.26 5.53
N LEU A 188 8.59 8.78 4.30
CA LEU A 188 7.42 9.48 3.80
C LEU A 188 6.21 8.54 3.63
N GLY A 189 6.46 7.30 3.21
CA GLY A 189 5.44 6.28 3.03
C GLY A 189 4.75 5.94 4.35
N VAL A 190 5.52 5.57 5.39
CA VAL A 190 4.97 5.20 6.70
C VAL A 190 4.26 6.38 7.35
N SER A 191 4.84 7.60 7.28
CA SER A 191 4.23 8.80 7.86
C SER A 191 2.82 9.08 7.31
N SER A 192 2.61 8.86 6.02
CA SER A 192 1.30 9.06 5.39
C SER A 192 0.37 7.83 5.50
N PHE A 193 0.94 6.62 5.54
CA PHE A 193 0.14 5.40 5.62
C PHE A 193 -0.51 5.20 6.99
N VAL A 194 0.15 5.60 8.06
CA VAL A 194 -0.42 5.60 9.41
C VAL A 194 -1.73 6.39 9.45
N MET A 195 -1.82 7.50 8.73
CA MET A 195 -3.02 8.32 8.68
C MET A 195 -4.21 7.65 7.97
N VAL A 196 -3.98 6.65 7.14
CA VAL A 196 -5.05 5.83 6.55
C VAL A 196 -5.90 5.17 7.66
N TRP A 197 -5.26 4.75 8.74
CA TRP A 197 -5.91 4.08 9.87
C TRP A 197 -6.37 5.04 10.96
N LEU A 198 -5.72 6.18 11.11
CA LEU A 198 -6.06 7.16 12.14
C LEU A 198 -7.15 8.15 11.70
N ILE A 199 -7.37 8.34 10.39
CA ILE A 199 -8.30 9.38 9.92
C ILE A 199 -9.76 9.10 10.30
N GLN A 200 -10.21 7.86 10.27
CA GLN A 200 -11.59 7.53 10.63
C GLN A 200 -11.86 7.71 12.15
N PRO A 201 -11.02 7.19 13.07
CA PRO A 201 -11.09 7.51 14.48
C PRO A 201 -11.02 9.02 14.77
N TYR A 202 -10.15 9.75 14.07
CA TYR A 202 -10.06 11.20 14.14
C TYR A 202 -11.41 11.87 13.77
N MET A 203 -11.97 11.52 12.60
CA MET A 203 -13.25 12.04 12.15
C MET A 203 -14.37 11.77 13.16
N ARG A 204 -14.40 10.54 13.72
CA ARG A 204 -15.38 10.19 14.77
C ARG A 204 -15.22 11.07 16.01
N GLY A 205 -13.98 11.30 16.45
CA GLY A 205 -13.67 12.18 17.59
C GLY A 205 -14.07 13.63 17.37
N ARG A 206 -14.16 14.07 16.10
CA ARG A 206 -14.61 15.42 15.69
C ARG A 206 -16.14 15.48 15.40
N GLY A 207 -16.89 14.44 15.73
CA GLY A 207 -18.35 14.41 15.54
C GLY A 207 -18.79 14.20 14.08
N ILE A 208 -17.90 13.82 13.17
CA ILE A 208 -18.28 13.51 11.79
C ILE A 208 -18.98 12.16 11.76
N PRO A 209 -20.23 12.10 11.23
CA PRO A 209 -20.99 10.85 11.17
C PRO A 209 -20.28 9.78 10.31
N PRO A 210 -20.40 8.48 10.64
CA PRO A 210 -19.79 7.39 9.86
C PRO A 210 -20.21 7.36 8.38
N SER A 211 -21.41 7.86 8.05
CA SER A 211 -21.89 8.00 6.67
C SER A 211 -21.01 8.89 5.78
N TRP A 212 -20.23 9.81 6.39
CA TRP A 212 -19.32 10.69 5.69
C TRP A 212 -17.91 10.11 5.50
N PHE A 213 -17.58 9.00 6.17
CA PHE A 213 -16.23 8.41 6.07
C PHE A 213 -15.92 8.00 4.64
N GLY A 214 -16.87 7.34 3.97
CA GLY A 214 -16.72 6.95 2.56
C GLY A 214 -16.58 8.14 1.61
N PRO A 215 -17.49 9.12 1.62
CA PRO A 215 -17.36 10.34 0.80
C PRO A 215 -16.04 11.10 1.01
N VAL A 216 -15.60 11.27 2.26
CA VAL A 216 -14.32 11.91 2.58
C VAL A 216 -13.13 11.09 2.02
N TRP A 217 -13.19 9.78 2.17
CA TRP A 217 -12.18 8.88 1.60
C TRP A 217 -12.13 8.98 0.08
N ALA A 218 -13.28 8.93 -0.59
CA ALA A 218 -13.37 9.05 -2.03
C ALA A 218 -12.81 10.40 -2.54
N ALA A 219 -13.18 11.50 -1.88
CA ALA A 219 -12.68 12.84 -2.21
C ALA A 219 -11.16 12.94 -2.01
N ALA A 220 -10.64 12.37 -0.92
CA ALA A 220 -9.21 12.34 -0.64
C ALA A 220 -8.41 11.53 -1.68
N HIS A 221 -8.95 10.40 -2.16
CA HIS A 221 -8.35 9.60 -3.21
C HIS A 221 -8.46 10.26 -4.59
N ALA A 222 -9.55 10.95 -4.89
CA ALA A 222 -9.66 11.78 -6.09
C ALA A 222 -8.59 12.89 -6.10
N TRP A 223 -8.38 13.56 -4.95
CA TRP A 223 -7.32 14.54 -4.78
C TRP A 223 -5.93 13.92 -5.02
N LEU A 224 -5.63 12.76 -4.41
CA LEU A 224 -4.39 12.02 -4.63
C LEU A 224 -4.17 11.74 -6.12
N ALA A 225 -5.21 11.30 -6.84
CA ALA A 225 -5.14 11.01 -8.26
C ALA A 225 -4.81 12.27 -9.07
N LEU A 226 -5.47 13.40 -8.79
CA LEU A 226 -5.19 14.69 -9.44
C LEU A 226 -3.75 15.15 -9.21
N VAL A 227 -3.26 15.07 -7.98
CA VAL A 227 -1.87 15.41 -7.64
C VAL A 227 -0.88 14.47 -8.34
N SER A 228 -1.18 13.19 -8.40
CA SER A 228 -0.34 12.20 -9.09
C SER A 228 -0.24 12.48 -10.59
N LEU A 229 -1.35 12.85 -11.24
CA LEU A 229 -1.36 13.29 -12.65
C LEU A 229 -0.57 14.58 -12.87
N ALA A 230 -0.57 15.50 -11.89
CA ALA A 230 0.17 16.74 -11.95
C ALA A 230 1.66 16.58 -11.60
N SER A 231 2.07 15.43 -11.04
CA SER A 231 3.41 15.21 -10.47
C SER A 231 4.54 15.53 -11.45
N ALA A 232 4.43 15.11 -12.71
CA ALA A 232 5.42 15.39 -13.74
C ALA A 232 5.57 16.90 -14.03
N ARG A 233 4.47 17.66 -14.03
CA ARG A 233 4.49 19.12 -14.22
C ARG A 233 5.11 19.80 -13.03
N ILE A 234 4.78 19.38 -11.80
CA ILE A 234 5.33 19.92 -10.55
C ILE A 234 6.83 19.68 -10.51
N VAL A 235 7.29 18.46 -10.82
CA VAL A 235 8.72 18.15 -10.90
C VAL A 235 9.42 18.95 -12.00
N GLY A 236 8.77 19.16 -13.14
CA GLY A 236 9.30 19.98 -14.23
C GLY A 236 9.50 21.45 -13.83
N ALA A 237 8.59 22.00 -13.01
CA ALA A 237 8.65 23.39 -12.55
C ALA A 237 9.64 23.61 -11.39
N PHE A 238 9.67 22.71 -10.42
CA PHE A 238 10.43 22.90 -9.16
C PHE A 238 11.66 21.99 -9.03
N GLY A 239 11.76 20.97 -9.87
CA GLY A 239 12.79 19.93 -9.75
C GLY A 239 12.47 18.88 -8.68
N VAL A 240 13.14 17.73 -8.77
CA VAL A 240 12.94 16.57 -7.87
C VAL A 240 13.21 16.93 -6.41
N ARG A 241 14.30 17.64 -6.14
CA ARG A 241 14.73 17.95 -4.76
C ARG A 241 13.76 18.87 -4.04
N ALA A 242 13.35 19.99 -4.68
CA ALA A 242 12.42 20.93 -4.07
C ALA A 242 11.03 20.28 -3.86
N THR A 243 10.59 19.46 -4.81
CA THR A 243 9.32 18.71 -4.68
C THR A 243 9.35 17.73 -3.51
N LEU A 244 10.45 16.97 -3.34
CA LEU A 244 10.59 16.04 -2.22
C LEU A 244 10.78 16.75 -0.87
N LEU A 245 11.45 17.91 -0.84
CA LEU A 245 11.47 18.76 0.34
C LEU A 245 10.05 19.23 0.70
N GLY A 246 9.28 19.67 -0.29
CA GLY A 246 7.87 19.99 -0.12
C GLY A 246 7.09 18.81 0.49
N CYS A 247 7.34 17.57 0.04
CA CYS A 247 6.76 16.38 0.64
C CYS A 247 7.15 16.22 2.12
N CYS A 248 8.42 16.49 2.48
CA CYS A 248 8.84 16.46 3.89
C CYS A 248 8.14 17.53 4.73
N LEU A 249 7.87 18.72 4.18
CA LEU A 249 7.17 19.81 4.87
C LEU A 249 5.65 19.57 4.98
N LEU A 250 5.07 18.78 4.10
CA LEU A 250 3.66 18.36 4.21
C LEU A 250 3.42 17.44 5.42
N VAL A 251 4.45 16.75 5.92
CA VAL A 251 4.34 15.89 7.11
C VAL A 251 3.97 16.72 8.35
N PRO A 252 4.79 17.70 8.79
CA PRO A 252 4.43 18.53 9.94
C PRO A 252 3.15 19.33 9.71
N LEU A 253 2.91 19.84 8.50
CA LEU A 253 1.67 20.55 8.17
C LEU A 253 0.43 19.69 8.42
N GLY A 254 0.43 18.45 7.92
CA GLY A 254 -0.69 17.53 8.10
C GLY A 254 -0.89 17.14 9.57
N TYR A 255 0.16 16.72 10.25
CA TYR A 255 0.07 16.29 11.64
C TYR A 255 -0.26 17.44 12.60
N ALA A 256 0.41 18.57 12.48
CA ALA A 256 0.14 19.75 13.33
C ALA A 256 -1.26 20.32 13.05
N GLY A 257 -1.67 20.38 11.79
CA GLY A 257 -2.99 20.85 11.41
C GLY A 257 -4.12 19.97 12.00
N LEU A 258 -3.99 18.65 11.93
CA LEU A 258 -4.93 17.72 12.55
C LEU A 258 -4.91 17.81 14.07
N SER A 259 -3.72 17.83 14.67
CA SER A 259 -3.57 17.89 16.14
C SER A 259 -4.14 19.18 16.73
N ALA A 260 -3.89 20.34 16.11
CA ALA A 260 -4.35 21.63 16.60
C ALA A 260 -5.84 21.92 16.32
N SER A 261 -6.45 21.21 15.37
CA SER A 261 -7.84 21.46 14.99
C SER A 261 -8.82 20.80 15.96
N THR A 262 -9.73 21.58 16.52
CA THR A 262 -10.78 21.09 17.42
C THR A 262 -12.12 20.81 16.70
N SER A 263 -12.25 21.20 15.45
CA SER A 263 -13.46 21.09 14.65
C SER A 263 -13.38 20.04 13.53
N ALA A 264 -14.52 19.69 12.95
CA ALA A 264 -14.62 18.81 11.79
C ALA A 264 -13.84 19.34 10.56
N ALA A 265 -13.68 20.67 10.44
CA ALA A 265 -12.91 21.27 9.34
C ALA A 265 -11.43 20.85 9.33
N GLY A 266 -10.89 20.43 10.49
CA GLY A 266 -9.53 19.91 10.60
C GLY A 266 -9.24 18.75 9.65
N VAL A 267 -10.25 18.00 9.20
CA VAL A 267 -10.08 16.92 8.23
C VAL A 267 -9.41 17.38 6.91
N VAL A 268 -9.47 18.68 6.59
CA VAL A 268 -8.80 19.23 5.40
C VAL A 268 -7.30 18.98 5.41
N PHE A 269 -6.67 18.95 6.58
CA PHE A 269 -5.24 18.67 6.71
C PHE A 269 -4.86 17.23 6.32
N TYR A 270 -5.83 16.33 6.21
CA TYR A 270 -5.61 15.01 5.61
C TYR A 270 -5.16 15.08 4.15
N LEU A 271 -5.55 16.13 3.43
CA LEU A 271 -5.12 16.37 2.05
C LEU A 271 -3.59 16.59 1.93
N ALA A 272 -2.91 17.04 2.99
CA ALA A 272 -1.46 17.11 3.01
C ALA A 272 -0.81 15.72 2.80
N PHE A 273 -1.32 14.69 3.46
CA PHE A 273 -0.86 13.31 3.28
C PHE A 273 -1.22 12.74 1.91
N MET A 274 -2.38 13.10 1.36
CA MET A 274 -2.78 12.68 0.02
C MET A 274 -1.91 13.37 -1.05
N THR A 275 -1.59 14.64 -0.87
CA THR A 275 -0.64 15.38 -1.73
C THR A 275 0.75 14.74 -1.68
N LEU A 276 1.24 14.46 -0.48
CA LEU A 276 2.51 13.77 -0.28
C LEU A 276 2.52 12.42 -1.01
N ARG A 277 1.50 11.59 -0.83
CA ARG A 277 1.40 10.26 -1.48
C ARG A 277 1.33 10.36 -3.00
N GLY A 278 0.59 11.34 -3.52
CA GLY A 278 0.46 11.58 -4.96
C GLY A 278 1.78 11.99 -5.62
N LEU A 279 2.64 12.72 -4.90
CA LEU A 279 3.94 13.17 -5.41
C LEU A 279 5.05 12.15 -5.19
N GLN A 280 5.24 11.68 -3.94
CA GLN A 280 6.39 10.86 -3.60
C GLN A 280 6.45 9.54 -4.36
N GLY A 281 5.29 8.88 -4.57
CA GLY A 281 5.22 7.56 -5.19
C GLY A 281 5.85 7.52 -6.58
N PRO A 282 5.34 8.28 -7.56
CA PRO A 282 5.90 8.32 -8.91
C PRO A 282 7.35 8.79 -8.95
N ILE A 283 7.69 9.80 -8.13
CA ILE A 283 9.03 10.42 -8.14
C ILE A 283 10.08 9.43 -7.64
N LEU A 284 9.86 8.85 -6.45
CA LEU A 284 10.84 7.95 -5.85
C LEU A 284 10.90 6.60 -6.57
N ALA A 285 9.79 6.12 -7.12
CA ALA A 285 9.80 4.93 -7.98
C ALA A 285 10.68 5.15 -9.22
N ARG A 286 10.55 6.32 -9.88
CA ARG A 286 11.39 6.68 -11.01
C ARG A 286 12.88 6.75 -10.61
N VAL A 287 13.20 7.47 -9.53
CA VAL A 287 14.58 7.59 -9.04
C VAL A 287 15.19 6.21 -8.73
N MET A 288 14.43 5.33 -8.05
CA MET A 288 14.90 3.98 -7.76
C MET A 288 15.14 3.14 -9.01
N GLN A 289 14.31 3.30 -10.05
CA GLN A 289 14.49 2.60 -11.33
C GLN A 289 15.68 3.13 -12.14
N GLU A 290 15.95 4.43 -12.09
CA GLU A 290 17.12 5.06 -12.74
C GLU A 290 18.44 4.61 -12.10
N GLU A 291 18.45 4.40 -10.77
CA GLU A 291 19.63 3.97 -10.01
C GLU A 291 19.82 2.43 -10.00
N ALA A 292 18.82 1.67 -10.40
CA ALA A 292 18.87 0.22 -10.42
C ALA A 292 19.41 -0.33 -11.76
N PRO A 293 20.21 -1.41 -11.75
CA PRO A 293 20.55 -2.13 -12.97
C PRO A 293 19.26 -2.54 -13.73
N PRO A 294 19.27 -2.52 -15.09
CA PRO A 294 18.08 -2.83 -15.87
C PRO A 294 17.39 -4.14 -15.48
N ASP A 295 18.16 -5.18 -15.22
CA ASP A 295 17.66 -6.52 -14.86
C ASP A 295 17.09 -6.60 -13.44
N ASP A 296 17.43 -5.65 -12.55
CA ASP A 296 17.07 -5.67 -11.13
C ASP A 296 16.02 -4.62 -10.74
N ARG A 297 15.51 -3.82 -11.68
CA ARG A 297 14.54 -2.74 -11.44
C ARG A 297 13.29 -3.20 -10.68
N ALA A 298 12.70 -4.31 -11.13
CA ALA A 298 11.53 -4.88 -10.46
C ALA A 298 11.85 -5.34 -9.03
N SER A 299 12.99 -6.01 -8.85
CA SER A 299 13.46 -6.50 -7.55
C SER A 299 13.75 -5.36 -6.56
N VAL A 300 14.28 -4.24 -7.05
CA VAL A 300 14.53 -3.03 -6.26
C VAL A 300 13.22 -2.41 -5.76
N LEU A 301 12.19 -2.32 -6.61
CA LEU A 301 10.87 -1.82 -6.21
C LEU A 301 10.18 -2.77 -5.21
N SER A 302 10.31 -4.08 -5.41
CA SER A 302 9.82 -5.08 -4.44
C SER A 302 10.52 -4.97 -3.10
N LEU A 303 11.85 -4.76 -3.09
CA LEU A 303 12.62 -4.53 -1.87
C LEU A 303 12.14 -3.26 -1.14
N ALA A 304 11.89 -2.16 -1.86
CA ALA A 304 11.37 -0.94 -1.26
C ALA A 304 9.97 -1.16 -0.64
N ALA A 305 9.09 -1.91 -1.32
CA ALA A 305 7.78 -2.27 -0.79
C ALA A 305 7.89 -3.17 0.46
N LEU A 306 8.82 -4.12 0.46
CA LEU A 306 9.11 -4.99 1.60
C LEU A 306 9.57 -4.17 2.82
N LEU A 307 10.55 -3.26 2.62
CA LEU A 307 11.06 -2.39 3.68
C LEU A 307 9.95 -1.49 4.25
N PHE A 308 9.09 -0.95 3.40
CA PHE A 308 7.92 -0.19 3.82
C PHE A 308 6.98 -1.02 4.69
N ARG A 309 6.60 -2.24 4.26
CA ARG A 309 5.72 -3.14 5.04
C ARG A 309 6.33 -3.53 6.38
N LEU A 310 7.61 -3.91 6.40
CA LEU A 310 8.32 -4.24 7.65
C LEU A 310 8.40 -3.05 8.60
N SER A 311 8.67 -1.84 8.08
CA SER A 311 8.66 -0.62 8.89
C SER A 311 7.29 -0.36 9.51
N PHE A 312 6.21 -0.60 8.78
CA PHE A 312 4.86 -0.48 9.32
C PHE A 312 4.52 -1.56 10.34
N VAL A 313 4.95 -2.81 10.12
CA VAL A 313 4.79 -3.91 11.10
C VAL A 313 5.41 -3.53 12.44
N ILE A 314 6.59 -2.91 12.41
CA ILE A 314 7.31 -2.50 13.63
C ILE A 314 6.68 -1.25 14.25
N ALA A 315 6.31 -0.26 13.45
CA ALA A 315 5.84 1.03 13.94
C ALA A 315 4.35 1.04 14.29
N GLY A 316 3.52 0.25 13.61
CA GLY A 316 2.06 0.30 13.73
C GLY A 316 1.55 0.07 15.16
N PRO A 317 1.81 -1.08 15.80
CA PRO A 317 1.32 -1.36 17.15
C PRO A 317 1.76 -0.33 18.20
N PRO A 318 3.04 0.12 18.26
CA PRO A 318 3.44 1.22 19.14
C PRO A 318 2.69 2.53 18.89
N ILE A 319 2.37 2.87 17.63
CA ILE A 319 1.59 4.06 17.29
C ILE A 319 0.16 3.92 17.82
N GLY A 320 -0.47 2.77 17.65
CA GLY A 320 -1.78 2.49 18.24
C GLY A 320 -1.77 2.66 19.75
N ALA A 321 -0.78 2.08 20.43
CA ALA A 321 -0.60 2.20 21.87
C ALA A 321 -0.35 3.65 22.34
N LEU A 322 0.37 4.43 21.55
CA LEU A 322 0.55 5.86 21.83
C LEU A 322 -0.81 6.58 21.82
N VAL A 323 -1.63 6.39 20.77
CA VAL A 323 -2.94 7.03 20.67
C VAL A 323 -3.87 6.60 21.81
N ASP A 324 -3.88 5.32 22.16
CA ASP A 324 -4.71 4.79 23.25
C ASP A 324 -4.29 5.37 24.63
N ARG A 325 -2.99 5.71 24.82
CA ARG A 325 -2.47 6.24 26.09
C ARG A 325 -2.62 7.74 26.26
N VAL A 326 -2.29 8.52 25.22
CA VAL A 326 -2.22 9.98 25.32
C VAL A 326 -3.35 10.70 24.59
N GLY A 327 -4.22 9.96 23.90
CA GLY A 327 -5.28 10.50 23.06
C GLY A 327 -4.82 10.91 21.68
N MET A 328 -5.80 11.13 20.78
CA MET A 328 -5.54 11.35 19.36
C MET A 328 -4.69 12.59 19.09
N ASP A 329 -5.04 13.73 19.70
CA ASP A 329 -4.39 15.02 19.38
C ASP A 329 -2.93 15.06 19.82
N ALA A 330 -2.65 14.61 21.06
CA ALA A 330 -1.29 14.53 21.58
C ALA A 330 -0.45 13.52 20.79
N ALA A 331 -1.04 12.37 20.45
CA ALA A 331 -0.35 11.37 19.61
C ALA A 331 -0.01 11.93 18.23
N LEU A 332 -0.93 12.64 17.57
CA LEU A 332 -0.66 13.28 16.28
C LEU A 332 0.46 14.32 16.39
N ALA A 333 0.53 15.11 17.46
CA ALA A 333 1.62 16.04 17.69
C ALA A 333 2.97 15.32 17.79
N VAL A 334 3.05 14.25 18.61
CA VAL A 334 4.27 13.43 18.76
C VAL A 334 4.67 12.79 17.43
N LEU A 335 3.73 12.18 16.71
CA LEU A 335 3.98 11.55 15.41
C LEU A 335 4.44 12.58 14.38
N GLY A 336 3.88 13.80 14.41
CA GLY A 336 4.31 14.91 13.58
C GLY A 336 5.79 15.23 13.75
N VAL A 337 6.25 15.32 15.01
CA VAL A 337 7.68 15.56 15.29
C VAL A 337 8.54 14.37 14.85
N VAL A 338 8.17 13.15 15.24
CA VAL A 338 8.95 11.94 14.92
C VAL A 338 9.06 11.74 13.40
N PHE A 339 7.96 11.81 12.67
CA PHE A 339 7.99 11.59 11.23
C PHE A 339 8.62 12.74 10.45
N THR A 340 8.55 13.99 10.96
CA THR A 340 9.27 15.11 10.37
C THR A 340 10.78 14.90 10.50
N ILE A 341 11.25 14.54 11.69
CA ILE A 341 12.68 14.25 11.93
C ILE A 341 13.11 13.08 11.03
N ALA A 342 12.36 11.99 10.99
CA ALA A 342 12.68 10.81 10.17
C ALA A 342 12.73 11.16 8.67
N SER A 343 11.77 11.95 8.18
CA SER A 343 11.70 12.35 6.76
C SER A 343 12.86 13.27 6.38
N LEU A 344 13.18 14.26 7.22
CA LEU A 344 14.31 15.17 6.99
C LEU A 344 15.66 14.44 7.12
N ALA A 345 15.80 13.53 8.10
CA ALA A 345 16.99 12.70 8.27
C ALA A 345 17.24 11.77 7.06
N ALA A 346 16.17 11.28 6.41
CA ALA A 346 16.27 10.52 5.18
C ALA A 346 16.49 11.41 3.94
N PHE A 347 15.98 12.64 3.93
CA PHE A 347 16.12 13.58 2.84
C PHE A 347 17.56 14.11 2.70
N LEU A 348 18.26 14.39 3.81
CA LEU A 348 19.63 14.92 3.79
C LEU A 348 20.63 14.00 3.03
N PRO A 349 20.71 12.68 3.31
CA PRO A 349 21.54 11.76 2.53
C PRO A 349 21.10 11.68 1.06
N PHE A 350 19.79 11.76 0.79
CA PHE A 350 19.25 11.76 -0.57
C PHE A 350 19.80 12.95 -1.38
N THR A 351 19.77 14.16 -0.83
CA THR A 351 20.28 15.36 -1.54
C THR A 351 21.79 15.30 -1.75
N ARG A 352 22.55 14.84 -0.76
CA ARG A 352 24.01 14.70 -0.86
C ARG A 352 24.41 13.65 -1.90
N ALA A 353 23.70 12.55 -1.97
CA ALA A 353 23.97 11.48 -2.90
C ALA A 353 23.62 11.84 -4.36
N HIS A 354 22.66 12.74 -4.59
CA HIS A 354 22.18 13.18 -5.90
C HIS A 354 22.70 14.57 -6.30
N GLY A 355 23.63 15.14 -5.54
CA GLY A 355 24.18 16.50 -5.72
C GLY A 355 25.45 16.60 -6.57
N HIS A 356 26.03 15.49 -6.95
CA HIS A 356 27.28 15.42 -7.71
C HIS A 356 27.09 14.84 -9.13
N ALA A 357 25.90 14.97 -9.72
CA ALA A 357 25.61 14.61 -11.11
C ALA A 357 25.37 15.83 -11.97
#